data_5c5c29a213afc5474c7c2f1e4d6458cf
#
_entry.id   5c5c29a213afc5474c7c2f1e4d6458cf
#
_cell.length_a   1.000
_cell.length_b   1.000
_cell.length_c   1.000
_cell.angle_alpha   90.00
_cell.angle_beta   90.00
_cell.angle_gamma   90.00
#
_symmetry.space_group_name_H-M   'P 1'
#
loop_
_entity.id
_entity.type
_entity.pdbx_description
1 polymer ?
#
loop_
_entity_poly.entity_id
_entity_poly.type
_entity_poly.pdbx_seq_one_letter_code
_entity_poly.pdbx_strand_id
1 'polypeptide(L)'
;LNAPDYRAGERTFQLITQVAGRAGRAGEKGLVILQTYEPDSPVIQLAARQDFRAFYEQERVYRRRALYPPYSVILRLVASAPEAEAAAQAAQRAEERLRAFIEERGYQEDLIHMHAKEAPVIRLDGLFRYHVFLKLYARGHAGEIQAELERLAREGAPGVRMEAEVNPTNMM
;
A
#
# COMPACT_ATOMS: atom_id res chain seq x y z
N LEU A 1 0.61 -12.17 8.42
CA LEU A 1 -0.19 -11.01 8.86
C LEU A 1 0.65 -9.79 9.22
N ASN A 2 1.94 -9.96 9.47
CA ASN A 2 2.85 -8.88 9.88
C ASN A 2 3.48 -8.10 8.70
N ALA A 3 3.00 -8.27 7.48
CA ALA A 3 3.46 -7.46 6.36
C ALA A 3 2.94 -6.02 6.50
N PRO A 4 3.75 -4.98 6.22
CA PRO A 4 3.33 -3.58 6.24
C PRO A 4 2.47 -3.27 5.01
N ASP A 5 1.35 -3.99 4.88
CA ASP A 5 0.43 -3.92 3.75
C ASP A 5 -1.00 -4.04 4.28
N TYR A 6 -1.83 -3.06 3.95
CA TYR A 6 -3.24 -3.06 4.34
C TYR A 6 -4.05 -4.23 3.75
N ARG A 7 -3.50 -4.95 2.75
CA ARG A 7 -4.08 -6.16 2.14
C ARG A 7 -3.57 -7.46 2.76
N ALA A 8 -2.73 -7.41 3.80
CA ALA A 8 -2.16 -8.62 4.38
C ALA A 8 -3.22 -9.61 4.83
N GLY A 9 -4.30 -9.14 5.46
CA GLY A 9 -5.44 -9.98 5.86
C GLY A 9 -6.12 -10.63 4.65
N GLU A 10 -6.40 -9.85 3.61
CA GLU A 10 -7.02 -10.34 2.38
C GLU A 10 -6.16 -11.42 1.69
N ARG A 11 -4.86 -11.16 1.55
CA ARG A 11 -3.93 -12.14 0.96
C ARG A 11 -3.86 -13.43 1.77
N THR A 12 -3.80 -13.31 3.09
CA THR A 12 -3.80 -14.47 3.99
C THR A 12 -5.08 -15.29 3.83
N PHE A 13 -6.24 -14.64 3.86
CA PHE A 13 -7.53 -15.30 3.65
C PHE A 13 -7.58 -16.02 2.29
N GLN A 14 -7.18 -15.33 1.21
CA GLN A 14 -7.16 -15.87 -0.15
C GLN A 14 -6.25 -17.08 -0.28
N LEU A 15 -5.03 -17.01 0.27
CA LEU A 15 -4.08 -18.14 0.23
C LEU A 15 -4.61 -19.37 0.95
N ILE A 16 -5.13 -19.21 2.17
CA ILE A 16 -5.67 -20.32 2.95
C ILE A 16 -6.86 -20.96 2.23
N THR A 17 -7.81 -20.15 1.76
CA THR A 17 -9.01 -20.67 1.07
C THR A 17 -8.66 -21.32 -0.27
N GLN A 18 -7.66 -20.81 -0.99
CA GLN A 18 -7.18 -21.41 -2.23
C GLN A 18 -6.56 -22.80 -1.99
N VAL A 19 -5.73 -22.96 -0.95
CA VAL A 19 -5.13 -24.24 -0.60
C VAL A 19 -6.21 -25.23 -0.12
N ALA A 20 -7.13 -24.78 0.74
CA ALA A 20 -8.23 -25.59 1.24
C ALA A 20 -9.14 -26.10 0.09
N GLY A 21 -9.44 -25.25 -0.90
CA GLY A 21 -10.23 -25.65 -2.07
C GLY A 21 -9.54 -26.66 -3.00
N ARG A 22 -8.21 -26.80 -2.92
CA ARG A 22 -7.46 -27.81 -3.70
C ARG A 22 -7.38 -29.18 -3.00
N ALA A 23 -7.46 -29.21 -1.67
CA ALA A 23 -7.30 -30.44 -0.88
C ALA A 23 -8.50 -31.40 -1.00
N GLY A 24 -9.69 -30.96 -1.41
CA GLY A 24 -10.93 -31.73 -1.48
C GLY A 24 -11.35 -32.14 -2.90
N ARG A 25 -10.45 -32.51 -3.80
CA ARG A 25 -10.81 -32.96 -5.16
C ARG A 25 -11.23 -34.42 -5.21
N ALA A 26 -12.16 -34.73 -6.12
CA ALA A 26 -12.66 -36.11 -6.43
C ALA A 26 -13.46 -36.81 -5.32
N GLY A 27 -14.16 -36.05 -4.44
CA GLY A 27 -15.05 -36.64 -3.43
C GLY A 27 -14.34 -37.15 -2.16
N GLU A 28 -13.02 -37.02 -2.06
CA GLU A 28 -12.26 -37.32 -0.85
C GLU A 28 -12.17 -36.09 0.06
N LYS A 29 -12.28 -36.32 1.38
CA LYS A 29 -12.06 -35.27 2.38
C LYS A 29 -10.56 -34.96 2.49
N GLY A 30 -10.15 -33.85 1.96
CA GLY A 30 -8.78 -33.36 2.13
C GLY A 30 -8.56 -32.78 3.52
N LEU A 31 -7.35 -32.96 4.05
CA LEU A 31 -6.88 -32.34 5.29
C LEU A 31 -5.85 -31.25 4.91
N VAL A 32 -6.06 -30.05 5.44
CA VAL A 32 -5.09 -28.94 5.35
C VAL A 32 -4.63 -28.61 6.76
N ILE A 33 -3.32 -28.61 6.97
CA ILE A 33 -2.71 -28.23 8.24
C ILE A 33 -2.08 -26.86 8.06
N LEU A 34 -2.52 -25.88 8.84
CA LEU A 34 -1.99 -24.52 8.87
C LEU A 34 -1.13 -24.33 10.11
N GLN A 35 0.17 -24.08 9.92
CA GLN A 35 1.06 -23.71 11.02
C GLN A 35 1.15 -22.18 11.14
N THR A 36 0.88 -21.66 12.33
CA THR A 36 0.88 -20.21 12.60
C THR A 36 1.24 -19.92 14.05
N TYR A 37 1.81 -18.75 14.30
CA TYR A 37 2.02 -18.20 15.66
C TYR A 37 0.76 -17.52 16.22
N GLU A 38 -0.25 -17.24 15.39
CA GLU A 38 -1.47 -16.53 15.75
C GLU A 38 -2.72 -17.36 15.37
N PRO A 39 -2.94 -18.54 16.00
CA PRO A 39 -4.05 -19.41 15.63
C PRO A 39 -5.43 -18.79 15.89
N ASP A 40 -5.51 -17.84 16.84
CA ASP A 40 -6.73 -17.14 17.21
C ASP A 40 -6.99 -15.89 16.35
N SER A 41 -6.14 -15.61 15.37
CA SER A 41 -6.36 -14.51 14.43
C SER A 41 -7.71 -14.66 13.72
N PRO A 42 -8.61 -13.64 13.77
CA PRO A 42 -9.91 -13.69 13.13
C PRO A 42 -9.83 -14.04 11.64
N VAL A 43 -8.81 -13.54 10.93
CA VAL A 43 -8.58 -13.84 9.52
C VAL A 43 -8.34 -15.31 9.29
N ILE A 44 -7.50 -15.95 10.13
CA ILE A 44 -7.20 -17.38 10.05
C ILE A 44 -8.44 -18.21 10.36
N GLN A 45 -9.16 -17.88 11.42
CA GLN A 45 -10.39 -18.58 11.82
C GLN A 45 -11.47 -18.51 10.74
N LEU A 46 -11.66 -17.35 10.12
CA LEU A 46 -12.62 -17.16 9.03
C LEU A 46 -12.18 -17.89 7.76
N ALA A 47 -10.88 -17.89 7.44
CA ALA A 47 -10.34 -18.61 6.30
C ALA A 47 -10.45 -20.13 6.46
N ALA A 48 -10.22 -20.66 7.67
CA ALA A 48 -10.39 -22.08 7.98
C ALA A 48 -11.85 -22.56 7.79
N ARG A 49 -12.82 -21.69 8.05
CA ARG A 49 -14.25 -21.93 7.83
C ARG A 49 -14.71 -21.60 6.41
N GLN A 50 -13.83 -21.03 5.59
CA GLN A 50 -14.14 -20.49 4.28
C GLN A 50 -15.29 -19.47 4.30
N ASP A 51 -15.44 -18.72 5.41
CA ASP A 51 -16.50 -17.75 5.60
C ASP A 51 -16.09 -16.40 4.98
N PHE A 52 -16.22 -16.31 3.66
CA PHE A 52 -15.93 -15.09 2.89
C PHE A 52 -16.81 -13.92 3.32
N ARG A 53 -18.07 -14.17 3.66
CA ARG A 53 -19.01 -13.09 4.01
C ARG A 53 -18.60 -12.40 5.32
N ALA A 54 -18.33 -13.19 6.35
CA ALA A 54 -17.88 -12.63 7.63
C ALA A 54 -16.51 -11.94 7.49
N PHE A 55 -15.59 -12.53 6.70
CA PHE A 55 -14.32 -11.90 6.39
C PHE A 55 -14.49 -10.55 5.70
N TYR A 56 -15.33 -10.47 4.65
CA TYR A 56 -15.62 -9.23 3.93
C TYR A 56 -16.17 -8.13 4.84
N GLU A 57 -17.13 -8.45 5.70
CA GLU A 57 -17.71 -7.48 6.63
C GLU A 57 -16.67 -6.97 7.65
N GLN A 58 -15.84 -7.85 8.18
CA GLN A 58 -14.76 -7.46 9.09
C GLN A 58 -13.73 -6.57 8.38
N GLU A 59 -13.29 -6.96 7.19
CA GLU A 59 -12.30 -6.21 6.40
C GLU A 59 -12.84 -4.83 6.00
N ARG A 60 -14.10 -4.76 5.61
CA ARG A 60 -14.78 -3.50 5.26
C ARG A 60 -14.79 -2.52 6.43
N VAL A 61 -15.13 -2.99 7.63
CA VAL A 61 -15.12 -2.17 8.86
C VAL A 61 -13.71 -1.70 9.19
N TYR A 62 -12.73 -2.59 9.12
CA TYR A 62 -11.33 -2.26 9.35
C TYR A 62 -10.82 -1.18 8.38
N ARG A 63 -11.02 -1.37 7.08
CA ARG A 63 -10.57 -0.40 6.06
C ARG A 63 -11.23 0.97 6.22
N ARG A 64 -12.52 0.98 6.56
CA ARG A 64 -13.24 2.23 6.81
C ARG A 64 -12.68 2.99 8.01
N ARG A 65 -12.44 2.30 9.13
CA ARG A 65 -11.90 2.91 10.36
C ARG A 65 -10.47 3.39 10.17
N ALA A 66 -9.65 2.61 9.49
CA ALA A 66 -8.25 2.94 9.23
C ALA A 66 -8.06 3.84 8.00
N LEU A 67 -9.14 4.25 7.33
CA LEU A 67 -9.09 5.01 6.08
C LEU A 67 -8.17 4.35 5.05
N TYR A 68 -8.33 3.05 4.81
CA TYR A 68 -7.66 2.34 3.72
C TYR A 68 -8.53 2.28 2.46
N PRO A 69 -7.97 2.05 1.28
CA PRO A 69 -8.74 1.86 0.07
C PRO A 69 -9.84 0.81 0.24
N PRO A 70 -11.08 1.06 -0.23
CA PRO A 70 -11.52 2.13 -1.16
C PRO A 70 -11.91 3.45 -0.48
N TYR A 71 -11.80 3.61 0.83
CA TYR A 71 -12.20 4.82 1.57
C TYR A 71 -11.16 5.95 1.49
N SER A 72 -9.96 5.64 1.02
CA SER A 72 -8.89 6.57 0.71
C SER A 72 -8.17 6.15 -0.57
N VAL A 73 -7.33 7.04 -1.08
CA VAL A 73 -6.35 6.77 -2.13
C VAL A 73 -4.97 6.88 -1.50
N ILE A 74 -4.13 5.88 -1.72
CA ILE A 74 -2.73 5.90 -1.32
C ILE A 74 -1.89 6.14 -2.57
N LEU A 75 -1.09 7.20 -2.54
CA LEU A 75 -0.13 7.52 -3.58
C LEU A 75 1.28 7.39 -3.02
N ARG A 76 2.18 6.88 -3.81
CA ARG A 76 3.60 6.77 -3.48
C ARG A 76 4.45 7.19 -4.67
N LEU A 77 5.44 8.06 -4.43
CA LEU A 77 6.49 8.36 -5.39
C LEU A 77 7.80 7.85 -4.79
N VAL A 78 8.48 6.94 -5.48
CA VAL A 78 9.75 6.36 -5.06
C VAL A 78 10.86 7.02 -5.84
N ALA A 79 11.83 7.61 -5.14
CA ALA A 79 13.07 8.13 -5.68
C ALA A 79 14.21 7.15 -5.39
N SER A 80 14.91 6.69 -6.41
CA SER A 80 15.98 5.70 -6.31
C SER A 80 17.25 6.21 -6.97
N ALA A 81 18.39 6.17 -6.25
CA ALA A 81 19.69 6.62 -6.75
C ALA A 81 20.84 5.80 -6.13
N PRO A 82 22.02 5.77 -6.77
CA PRO A 82 23.23 5.16 -6.19
C PRO A 82 23.65 5.85 -4.88
N GLU A 83 23.43 7.17 -4.78
CA GLU A 83 23.75 7.97 -3.61
C GLU A 83 22.49 8.25 -2.78
N ALA A 84 22.54 7.93 -1.48
CA ALA A 84 21.40 8.12 -0.57
C ALA A 84 20.92 9.56 -0.51
N GLU A 85 21.86 10.51 -0.47
CA GLU A 85 21.57 11.95 -0.43
C GLU A 85 20.80 12.42 -1.67
N ALA A 86 21.15 11.93 -2.87
CA ALA A 86 20.46 12.29 -4.11
C ALA A 86 19.00 11.79 -4.11
N ALA A 87 18.77 10.56 -3.65
CA ALA A 87 17.42 10.00 -3.52
C ALA A 87 16.59 10.76 -2.46
N ALA A 88 17.20 11.07 -1.30
CA ALA A 88 16.55 11.81 -0.23
C ALA A 88 16.14 13.21 -0.67
N GLN A 89 17.04 13.97 -1.28
CA GLN A 89 16.77 15.33 -1.78
C GLN A 89 15.71 15.33 -2.87
N ALA A 90 15.71 14.34 -3.76
CA ALA A 90 14.69 14.23 -4.81
C ALA A 90 13.30 13.98 -4.20
N ALA A 91 13.19 13.08 -3.21
CA ALA A 91 11.93 12.83 -2.50
C ALA A 91 11.46 14.07 -1.73
N GLN A 92 12.36 14.76 -1.04
CA GLN A 92 12.02 15.98 -0.30
C GLN A 92 11.51 17.09 -1.22
N ARG A 93 12.21 17.36 -2.34
CA ARG A 93 11.74 18.35 -3.34
C ARG A 93 10.39 17.97 -3.93
N ALA A 94 10.14 16.68 -4.15
CA ALA A 94 8.84 16.23 -4.63
C ALA A 94 7.73 16.45 -3.59
N GLU A 95 8.00 16.19 -2.31
CA GLU A 95 7.06 16.50 -1.22
C GLU A 95 6.75 18.01 -1.17
N GLU A 96 7.77 18.86 -1.19
CA GLU A 96 7.61 20.33 -1.16
C GLU A 96 6.75 20.83 -2.32
N ARG A 97 6.99 20.33 -3.53
CA ARG A 97 6.20 20.69 -4.72
C ARG A 97 4.76 20.21 -4.65
N LEU A 98 4.52 18.98 -4.17
CA LEU A 98 3.16 18.47 -3.95
C LEU A 98 2.42 19.27 -2.89
N ARG A 99 3.11 19.65 -1.82
CA ARG A 99 2.54 20.48 -0.76
C ARG A 99 2.15 21.85 -1.29
N ALA A 100 3.03 22.52 -2.04
CA ALA A 100 2.73 23.79 -2.69
C ALA A 100 1.54 23.67 -3.65
N PHE A 101 1.49 22.62 -4.48
CA PHE A 101 0.35 22.37 -5.39
C PHE A 101 -0.97 22.22 -4.63
N ILE A 102 -0.97 21.43 -3.53
CA ILE A 102 -2.16 21.22 -2.69
C ILE A 102 -2.63 22.55 -2.07
N GLU A 103 -1.69 23.37 -1.59
CA GLU A 103 -1.97 24.66 -0.97
C GLU A 103 -2.49 25.68 -1.99
N GLU A 104 -1.85 25.82 -3.14
CA GLU A 104 -2.24 26.76 -4.22
C GLU A 104 -3.64 26.44 -4.78
N ARG A 105 -4.02 25.15 -4.79
CA ARG A 105 -5.33 24.69 -5.28
C ARG A 105 -6.40 24.67 -4.21
N GLY A 106 -6.05 24.83 -2.94
CA GLY A 106 -7.00 24.75 -1.84
C GLY A 106 -7.48 23.33 -1.51
N TYR A 107 -6.63 22.29 -1.76
CA TYR A 107 -6.98 20.87 -1.59
C TYR A 107 -6.55 20.27 -0.25
N GLN A 108 -6.24 21.12 0.75
CA GLN A 108 -5.73 20.67 2.05
C GLN A 108 -6.68 19.71 2.78
N GLU A 109 -8.00 19.90 2.60
CA GLU A 109 -9.01 19.04 3.22
C GLU A 109 -9.07 17.63 2.61
N ASP A 110 -8.51 17.42 1.43
CA ASP A 110 -8.41 16.10 0.81
C ASP A 110 -7.23 15.29 1.36
N LEU A 111 -6.25 15.97 1.98
CA LEU A 111 -5.04 15.34 2.51
C LEU A 111 -5.26 14.78 3.91
N ILE A 112 -5.09 13.46 4.06
CA ILE A 112 -5.09 12.79 5.36
C ILE A 112 -3.66 12.82 5.94
N HIS A 113 -2.66 12.50 5.11
CA HIS A 113 -1.28 12.41 5.53
C HIS A 113 -0.33 12.51 4.33
N MET A 114 0.82 13.17 4.52
CA MET A 114 1.92 13.21 3.55
C MET A 114 3.26 13.29 4.29
N HIS A 115 4.25 12.52 3.82
CA HIS A 115 5.63 12.61 4.29
C HIS A 115 6.62 12.09 3.25
N ALA A 116 7.83 12.63 3.27
CA ALA A 116 8.99 12.05 2.61
C ALA A 116 9.92 11.40 3.66
N LYS A 117 10.37 10.18 3.40
CA LYS A 117 11.30 9.44 4.25
C LYS A 117 11.96 8.28 3.50
N GLU A 118 12.85 7.58 4.16
CA GLU A 118 13.37 6.30 3.69
C GLU A 118 12.26 5.33 3.33
N ALA A 119 12.39 4.64 2.19
CA ALA A 119 11.48 3.56 1.85
C ALA A 119 11.66 2.37 2.82
N PRO A 120 10.62 1.56 3.09
CA PRO A 120 10.73 0.40 3.98
C PRO A 120 11.83 -0.59 3.59
N VAL A 121 12.13 -0.70 2.29
CA VAL A 121 13.35 -1.33 1.77
C VAL A 121 14.26 -0.22 1.30
N ILE A 122 15.19 0.18 2.16
CA ILE A 122 16.07 1.34 1.97
C ILE A 122 17.01 1.15 0.77
N ARG A 123 17.43 -0.09 0.49
CA ARG A 123 18.34 -0.39 -0.60
C ARG A 123 17.86 -1.61 -1.40
N LEU A 124 17.75 -1.45 -2.71
CA LEU A 124 17.35 -2.50 -3.64
C LEU A 124 18.18 -2.36 -4.92
N ASP A 125 18.73 -3.47 -5.40
CA ASP A 125 19.55 -3.53 -6.63
C ASP A 125 20.69 -2.48 -6.66
N GLY A 126 21.31 -2.24 -5.50
CA GLY A 126 22.39 -1.28 -5.35
C GLY A 126 21.96 0.18 -5.19
N LEU A 127 20.68 0.50 -5.34
CA LEU A 127 20.13 1.85 -5.23
C LEU A 127 19.53 2.11 -3.85
N PHE A 128 19.81 3.30 -3.31
CA PHE A 128 19.11 3.81 -2.14
C PHE A 128 17.74 4.33 -2.55
N ARG A 129 16.73 4.10 -1.69
CA ARG A 129 15.33 4.40 -1.97
C ARG A 129 14.72 5.26 -0.89
N TYR A 130 14.15 6.38 -1.30
CA TYR A 130 13.33 7.27 -0.50
C TYR A 130 11.95 7.38 -1.15
N HIS A 131 10.93 7.66 -0.37
CA HIS A 131 9.61 7.81 -0.93
C HIS A 131 8.87 9.02 -0.37
N VAL A 132 8.03 9.63 -1.20
CA VAL A 132 6.93 10.47 -0.77
C VAL A 132 5.70 9.58 -0.69
N PHE A 133 5.09 9.54 0.48
CA PHE A 133 3.85 8.81 0.74
C PHE A 133 2.73 9.80 0.98
N LEU A 134 1.62 9.65 0.27
CA LEU A 134 0.41 10.43 0.46
C LEU A 134 -0.76 9.50 0.73
N LYS A 135 -1.62 9.94 1.63
CA LYS A 135 -2.92 9.34 1.88
C LYS A 135 -3.98 10.42 1.75
N LEU A 136 -4.93 10.21 0.85
CA LEU A 136 -5.97 11.17 0.49
C LEU A 136 -7.34 10.56 0.75
N TYR A 137 -8.35 11.37 1.06
CA TYR A 137 -9.72 10.90 1.00
C TYR A 137 -10.08 10.47 -0.43
N ALA A 138 -10.85 9.39 -0.58
CA ALA A 138 -11.32 8.88 -1.89
C ALA A 138 -12.44 9.74 -2.50
N ARG A 139 -12.34 11.05 -2.35
CA ARG A 139 -13.29 12.07 -2.80
C ARG A 139 -12.51 13.34 -3.17
N GLY A 140 -13.19 14.35 -3.65
CA GLY A 140 -12.56 15.63 -3.96
C GLY A 140 -11.56 15.51 -5.10
N HIS A 141 -10.35 16.03 -4.89
CA HIS A 141 -9.35 16.28 -5.93
C HIS A 141 -8.21 15.24 -5.95
N ALA A 142 -8.45 14.04 -5.38
CA ALA A 142 -7.43 12.99 -5.34
C ALA A 142 -6.84 12.65 -6.72
N GLY A 143 -7.67 12.70 -7.79
CA GLY A 143 -7.23 12.48 -9.17
C GLY A 143 -6.29 13.58 -9.68
N GLU A 144 -6.50 14.83 -9.30
CA GLU A 144 -5.62 15.94 -9.69
C GLU A 144 -4.28 15.88 -8.96
N ILE A 145 -4.31 15.53 -7.67
CA ILE A 145 -3.08 15.34 -6.87
C ILE A 145 -2.29 14.13 -7.41
N GLN A 146 -2.98 13.05 -7.83
CA GLN A 146 -2.34 11.91 -8.49
C GLN A 146 -1.67 12.34 -9.80
N ALA A 147 -2.37 13.09 -10.66
CA ALA A 147 -1.82 13.56 -11.92
C ALA A 147 -0.57 14.43 -11.73
N GLU A 148 -0.55 15.27 -10.70
CA GLU A 148 0.62 16.06 -10.32
C GLU A 148 1.78 15.17 -9.86
N LEU A 149 1.53 14.16 -9.00
CA LEU A 149 2.55 13.20 -8.57
C LEU A 149 3.14 12.43 -9.75
N GLU A 150 2.31 11.98 -10.68
CA GLU A 150 2.76 11.31 -11.90
C GLU A 150 3.56 12.25 -12.82
N ARG A 151 3.21 13.54 -12.86
CA ARG A 151 3.97 14.56 -13.58
C ARG A 151 5.37 14.72 -12.99
N LEU A 152 5.48 14.82 -11.67
CA LEU A 152 6.76 14.91 -10.96
C LEU A 152 7.63 13.66 -11.22
N ALA A 153 7.03 12.48 -11.23
CA ALA A 153 7.75 11.25 -11.55
C ALA A 153 8.31 11.26 -12.98
N ARG A 154 7.54 11.77 -13.96
CA ARG A 154 8.00 11.91 -15.37
C ARG A 154 9.07 12.98 -15.55
N GLU A 155 8.96 14.10 -14.85
CA GLU A 155 10.01 15.14 -14.88
C GLU A 155 11.33 14.61 -14.34
N GLY A 156 11.26 13.76 -13.30
CA GLY A 156 12.42 13.14 -12.71
C GLY A 156 13.36 14.10 -12.02
N ALA A 157 14.55 13.62 -11.69
CA ALA A 157 15.67 14.42 -11.21
C ALA A 157 16.97 13.85 -11.78
N PRO A 158 18.00 14.67 -12.06
CA PRO A 158 19.26 14.19 -12.61
C PRO A 158 19.87 13.05 -11.76
N GLY A 159 20.14 11.91 -12.40
CA GLY A 159 20.71 10.74 -11.72
C GLY A 159 19.79 10.00 -10.76
N VAL A 160 18.50 10.36 -10.69
CA VAL A 160 17.52 9.71 -9.82
C VAL A 160 16.37 9.14 -10.66
N ARG A 161 16.09 7.86 -10.47
CA ARG A 161 14.90 7.21 -11.02
C ARG A 161 13.71 7.53 -10.11
N MET A 162 12.62 8.05 -10.69
CA MET A 162 11.41 8.38 -9.96
C MET A 162 10.22 7.60 -10.52
N GLU A 163 9.47 6.93 -9.64
CA GLU A 163 8.33 6.08 -10.00
C GLU A 163 7.12 6.41 -9.14
N ALA A 164 5.98 6.62 -9.81
CA ALA A 164 4.69 6.88 -9.15
C ALA A 164 3.87 5.59 -9.07
N GLU A 165 3.23 5.37 -7.94
CA GLU A 165 2.37 4.23 -7.69
C GLU A 165 1.06 4.66 -7.03
N VAL A 166 -0.04 4.05 -7.45
CA VAL A 166 -1.38 4.28 -6.90
C VAL A 166 -1.84 3.02 -6.20
N ASN A 167 -2.29 3.16 -4.95
CA ASN A 167 -2.71 2.05 -4.10
C ASN A 167 -1.72 0.88 -4.16
N PRO A 168 -0.43 1.11 -3.85
CA PRO A 168 0.61 0.11 -4.02
C PRO A 168 0.23 -1.18 -3.30
N THR A 169 0.42 -2.30 -3.99
CA THR A 169 0.12 -3.63 -3.44
C THR A 169 1.22 -4.15 -2.53
N ASN A 170 2.36 -3.53 -2.59
CA ASN A 170 3.50 -3.80 -1.73
C ASN A 170 3.97 -2.47 -1.14
N MET A 171 3.85 -2.35 0.18
CA MET A 171 4.28 -1.15 0.90
C MET A 171 5.78 -1.18 1.27
N MET A 172 6.47 -2.25 0.87
CA MET A 172 7.92 -2.40 1.04
C MET A 172 8.72 -1.68 -0.06
#